data_d45e72676f6c311bdbbef4335286077e
#
_entry.id   d45e72676f6c311bdbbef4335286077e
#
_cell.length_a   1.000
_cell.length_b   1.000
_cell.length_c   1.000
_cell.angle_alpha   90.00
_cell.angle_beta   90.00
_cell.angle_gamma   90.00
#
_symmetry.space_group_name_H-M   'P 1'
#
loop_
_entity.id
_entity.type
_entity.pdbx_description
1 polymer ?
#
loop_
_entity_poly.entity_id
_entity_poly.type
_entity_poly.pdbx_seq_one_letter_code
_entity_poly.pdbx_strand_id
1 'polypeptide(L)'
;MSLSNHATKSIKSVIGFLASLLLLLTGVAGCGASYQDSISGEAKPTNPRGVSEQKPMTSDSALRKTVKLNSGYEMPMLGLGTWTLSNDVAEESAYFAIKNGYRLIDTARYYGNEIGVGRGVRRAIDEGIVSREEIFVTSKIMPGDYQRPDAAIDDSMARLGLGYIDLMLIHQPGRGDEEVYKALERGVRAGKIRSIGISNYYTSDDFERICRIAEIVPAVVQNENHIFYQNKELQEYLRQYGLV
;
A
#
# COMPACT_ATOMS: atom_id res chain seq x y z
N MET A 1 47.92 16.96 33.60
CA MET A 1 47.04 16.66 34.72
C MET A 1 45.61 16.90 34.29
N SER A 2 44.98 15.92 34.19
CA SER A 2 43.79 15.16 34.54
C SER A 2 42.74 15.32 33.43
N LEU A 3 42.52 14.45 32.46
CA LEU A 3 41.81 13.17 32.41
C LEU A 3 40.54 13.12 33.23
N SER A 4 39.36 13.01 32.61
CA SER A 4 38.50 11.86 32.84
C SER A 4 37.10 12.07 32.27
N ASN A 5 36.74 11.18 31.33
CA ASN A 5 35.50 10.41 31.31
C ASN A 5 34.14 11.11 31.39
N HIS A 6 33.42 11.12 30.30
CA HIS A 6 32.00 10.71 30.26
C HIS A 6 31.61 10.32 28.82
N ALA A 7 32.09 9.19 28.39
CA ALA A 7 31.45 8.43 27.33
C ALA A 7 30.87 7.18 27.96
N THR A 8 29.72 6.75 27.50
CA THR A 8 28.95 5.53 27.84
C THR A 8 27.74 5.79 28.76
N LYS A 9 26.64 6.15 28.11
CA LYS A 9 25.29 5.70 28.49
C LYS A 9 24.32 6.11 27.37
N SER A 10 23.93 5.25 26.54
CA SER A 10 22.57 4.76 26.34
C SER A 10 22.39 4.17 24.93
N ILE A 11 22.82 2.95 24.78
CA ILE A 11 22.30 2.08 23.75
C ILE A 11 21.69 0.90 24.51
N LYS A 12 20.44 1.03 24.89
CA LYS A 12 19.57 -0.08 25.33
C LYS A 12 18.14 0.45 25.41
N SER A 13 17.40 0.36 24.34
CA SER A 13 15.93 0.18 24.37
C SER A 13 15.33 0.23 22.95
N VAL A 14 15.53 -0.77 22.16
CA VAL A 14 14.62 -1.15 21.08
C VAL A 14 14.88 -2.63 20.73
N ILE A 15 14.59 -3.51 21.67
CA ILE A 15 14.37 -4.92 21.40
C ILE A 15 13.34 -5.38 22.43
N GLY A 16 12.14 -5.63 21.96
CA GLY A 16 11.13 -6.24 22.79
C GLY A 16 9.73 -6.06 22.24
N PHE A 17 9.34 -6.86 21.26
CA PHE A 17 7.99 -7.42 21.16
C PHE A 17 7.97 -8.39 19.97
N LEU A 18 8.60 -9.57 20.18
CA LEU A 18 8.27 -10.78 19.45
C LEU A 18 7.58 -11.70 20.45
N ALA A 19 6.27 -11.71 20.43
CA ALA A 19 5.48 -12.69 21.16
C ALA A 19 5.28 -13.90 20.26
N SER A 20 5.98 -14.96 20.58
CA SER A 20 5.82 -16.32 20.04
C SER A 20 4.44 -16.86 20.33
N LEU A 21 3.70 -17.26 19.30
CA LEU A 21 2.57 -18.18 19.45
C LEU A 21 3.02 -19.56 18.94
N LEU A 22 3.50 -20.39 19.87
CA LEU A 22 3.84 -21.77 19.66
C LEU A 22 2.59 -22.61 19.84
N LEU A 23 2.01 -23.15 18.74
CA LEU A 23 0.92 -24.13 18.84
C LEU A 23 1.56 -25.53 18.90
N LEU A 24 1.40 -26.18 20.05
CA LEU A 24 1.70 -27.59 20.28
C LEU A 24 0.72 -28.48 19.48
N LEU A 25 1.24 -29.23 18.53
CA LEU A 25 0.58 -30.38 17.94
C LEU A 25 1.02 -31.64 18.70
N THR A 26 0.18 -32.13 19.60
CA THR A 26 0.32 -33.46 20.17
C THR A 26 -0.35 -34.47 19.25
N GLY A 27 0.43 -35.46 18.81
CA GLY A 27 -0.03 -36.55 18.01
C GLY A 27 -0.90 -37.52 18.80
N VAL A 28 -1.87 -38.09 18.12
CA VAL A 28 -2.56 -39.35 18.55
C VAL A 28 -2.35 -40.34 17.42
N ALA A 29 -1.54 -41.35 17.73
CA ALA A 29 -1.48 -42.55 16.95
C ALA A 29 -2.55 -43.53 17.49
N GLY A 30 -3.21 -44.22 16.59
CA GLY A 30 -4.06 -45.30 17.06
C GLY A 30 -4.92 -45.98 16.00
N CYS A 31 -4.50 -47.18 15.65
CA CYS A 31 -5.24 -48.34 15.22
C CYS A 31 -5.87 -48.41 13.84
N GLY A 32 -5.27 -49.27 13.04
CA GLY A 32 -5.87 -49.86 11.87
C GLY A 32 -7.03 -50.80 12.19
N ALA A 33 -8.02 -50.81 11.32
CA ALA A 33 -8.90 -51.94 11.10
C ALA A 33 -9.29 -51.93 9.61
N SER A 34 -8.89 -53.00 8.96
CA SER A 34 -9.29 -53.39 7.62
C SER A 34 -10.78 -53.76 7.63
N TYR A 35 -11.58 -53.14 6.79
CA TYR A 35 -12.89 -53.70 6.42
C TYR A 35 -13.00 -53.62 4.90
N GLN A 36 -12.87 -54.81 4.28
CA GLN A 36 -13.33 -55.05 2.93
C GLN A 36 -14.81 -55.42 3.03
N ASP A 37 -15.66 -54.70 2.35
CA ASP A 37 -16.78 -55.35 1.68
C ASP A 37 -17.38 -54.48 0.56
N SER A 38 -17.65 -55.18 -0.48
CA SER A 38 -18.22 -54.84 -1.77
C SER A 38 -19.62 -54.19 -1.66
N ILE A 39 -19.82 -53.10 -2.44
CA ILE A 39 -21.12 -52.89 -3.12
C ILE A 39 -20.88 -52.13 -4.42
N SER A 40 -21.19 -52.80 -5.55
CA SER A 40 -21.37 -52.22 -6.85
C SER A 40 -22.61 -51.31 -6.87
N GLY A 41 -22.41 -50.05 -7.20
CA GLY A 41 -23.48 -49.11 -7.42
C GLY A 41 -22.92 -47.89 -8.14
N GLU A 42 -23.11 -47.79 -9.44
CA GLU A 42 -22.85 -46.61 -10.24
C GLU A 42 -23.66 -45.42 -9.70
N ALA A 43 -23.01 -44.53 -8.92
CA ALA A 43 -23.57 -43.24 -8.59
C ALA A 43 -23.01 -42.22 -9.61
N LYS A 44 -23.90 -41.67 -10.46
CA LYS A 44 -23.65 -40.47 -11.25
C LYS A 44 -22.98 -39.40 -10.38
N PRO A 45 -21.95 -38.72 -10.86
CA PRO A 45 -21.41 -37.60 -10.15
C PRO A 45 -22.44 -36.46 -10.08
N THR A 46 -23.05 -36.28 -8.94
CA THR A 46 -23.78 -35.06 -8.63
C THR A 46 -22.74 -33.97 -8.44
N ASN A 47 -22.74 -32.99 -9.31
CA ASN A 47 -21.93 -31.77 -9.24
C ASN A 47 -22.27 -31.02 -7.92
N PRO A 48 -21.38 -31.01 -6.91
CA PRO A 48 -21.67 -30.29 -5.71
C PRO A 48 -21.05 -28.89 -5.85
N ARG A 49 -21.86 -27.89 -5.82
CA ARG A 49 -21.64 -26.46 -5.84
C ARG A 49 -21.76 -25.85 -7.23
N GLY A 50 -22.98 -25.39 -7.48
CA GLY A 50 -23.21 -24.35 -8.46
C GLY A 50 -22.23 -23.21 -8.16
N VAL A 51 -21.32 -23.01 -9.08
CA VAL A 51 -20.63 -21.72 -9.17
C VAL A 51 -21.75 -20.72 -9.43
N SER A 52 -22.14 -19.98 -8.40
CA SER A 52 -23.07 -18.88 -8.57
C SER A 52 -22.41 -17.94 -9.59
N GLU A 53 -23.05 -17.76 -10.75
CA GLU A 53 -22.69 -16.66 -11.64
C GLU A 53 -22.62 -15.39 -10.78
N GLN A 54 -21.42 -14.80 -10.68
CA GLN A 54 -21.26 -13.57 -9.93
C GLN A 54 -22.11 -12.51 -10.63
N LYS A 55 -23.17 -12.11 -9.95
CA LYS A 55 -24.04 -11.02 -10.38
C LYS A 55 -23.14 -9.83 -10.73
N PRO A 56 -23.31 -9.17 -11.89
CA PRO A 56 -22.52 -8.00 -12.23
C PRO A 56 -22.54 -7.02 -11.09
N MET A 57 -21.34 -6.57 -10.65
CA MET A 57 -21.24 -5.61 -9.54
C MET A 57 -21.99 -4.35 -9.92
N THR A 58 -23.00 -3.99 -9.14
CA THR A 58 -23.77 -2.76 -9.35
C THR A 58 -22.86 -1.54 -9.18
N SER A 59 -23.18 -0.43 -9.84
CA SER A 59 -22.45 0.85 -9.77
C SER A 59 -22.25 1.39 -8.34
N ASP A 60 -23.04 0.94 -7.40
CA ASP A 60 -22.99 1.31 -5.97
C ASP A 60 -22.05 0.48 -5.11
N SER A 61 -21.28 -0.44 -5.68
CA SER A 61 -20.32 -1.23 -4.91
C SER A 61 -19.23 -0.30 -4.34
N ALA A 62 -18.83 -0.54 -3.08
CA ALA A 62 -17.77 0.23 -2.40
C ALA A 62 -16.45 0.24 -3.20
N LEU A 63 -16.21 -0.80 -4.01
CA LEU A 63 -15.05 -0.94 -4.88
C LEU A 63 -15.01 0.08 -6.04
N ARG A 64 -16.16 0.73 -6.36
CA ARG A 64 -16.24 1.71 -7.45
C ARG A 64 -16.39 3.15 -6.97
N LYS A 65 -16.51 3.36 -5.66
CA LYS A 65 -16.57 4.72 -5.11
C LYS A 65 -15.20 5.39 -5.22
N THR A 66 -15.22 6.61 -5.69
CA THR A 66 -14.03 7.47 -5.81
C THR A 66 -14.22 8.74 -5.01
N VAL A 67 -13.12 9.43 -4.79
CA VAL A 67 -13.06 10.79 -4.28
C VAL A 67 -12.22 11.63 -5.22
N LYS A 68 -12.70 12.83 -5.55
CA LYS A 68 -11.95 13.75 -6.40
C LYS A 68 -10.86 14.46 -5.60
N LEU A 69 -9.62 14.28 -5.99
CA LEU A 69 -8.48 14.98 -5.39
C LEU A 69 -8.40 16.43 -5.87
N ASN A 70 -7.73 17.30 -5.11
CA ASN A 70 -7.44 18.68 -5.52
C ASN A 70 -6.60 18.78 -6.80
N SER A 71 -5.85 17.72 -7.13
CA SER A 71 -5.14 17.57 -8.40
C SER A 71 -6.04 17.31 -9.61
N GLY A 72 -7.35 17.11 -9.38
CA GLY A 72 -8.36 16.86 -10.42
C GLY A 72 -8.57 15.38 -10.77
N TYR A 73 -7.72 14.47 -10.29
CA TYR A 73 -7.86 13.02 -10.51
C TYR A 73 -8.84 12.38 -9.53
N GLU A 74 -9.48 11.29 -9.98
CA GLU A 74 -10.36 10.47 -9.14
C GLU A 74 -9.55 9.36 -8.46
N MET A 75 -9.58 9.29 -7.13
CA MET A 75 -8.93 8.26 -6.34
C MET A 75 -9.96 7.26 -5.82
N PRO A 76 -9.81 5.94 -6.05
CA PRO A 76 -10.69 4.94 -5.45
C PRO A 76 -10.62 4.97 -3.93
N MET A 77 -11.79 4.86 -3.27
CA MET A 77 -11.89 4.91 -1.80
C MET A 77 -11.45 3.61 -1.13
N LEU A 78 -11.36 2.51 -1.87
CA LEU A 78 -10.90 1.20 -1.37
C LEU A 78 -9.72 0.71 -2.20
N GLY A 79 -8.64 0.34 -1.53
CA GLY A 79 -7.42 -0.14 -2.16
C GLY A 79 -6.82 -1.35 -1.46
N LEU A 80 -5.90 -2.02 -2.15
CA LEU A 80 -5.04 -3.07 -1.61
C LEU A 80 -3.71 -2.47 -1.15
N GLY A 81 -3.36 -2.60 0.14
CA GLY A 81 -2.03 -2.33 0.66
C GLY A 81 -1.11 -3.55 0.50
N THR A 82 0.15 -3.32 0.16
CA THR A 82 1.13 -4.39 -0.12
C THR A 82 2.27 -4.45 0.90
N TRP A 83 2.16 -3.76 2.03
CA TRP A 83 3.16 -3.83 3.11
C TRP A 83 3.41 -5.26 3.54
N THR A 84 4.67 -5.64 3.75
CA THR A 84 5.15 -6.98 4.14
C THR A 84 5.02 -8.10 3.09
N LEU A 85 4.42 -7.85 1.93
CA LEU A 85 4.36 -8.84 0.87
C LEU A 85 5.71 -8.94 0.13
N SER A 86 6.12 -10.15 -0.22
CA SER A 86 7.22 -10.37 -1.16
C SER A 86 6.83 -9.93 -2.59
N ASN A 87 7.80 -9.80 -3.50
CA ASN A 87 7.49 -9.44 -4.89
C ASN A 87 6.48 -10.40 -5.55
N ASP A 88 6.66 -11.70 -5.37
CA ASP A 88 5.79 -12.69 -6.01
C ASP A 88 4.38 -12.68 -5.40
N VAL A 89 4.28 -12.52 -4.07
CA VAL A 89 2.97 -12.39 -3.41
C VAL A 89 2.30 -11.07 -3.77
N ALA A 90 3.06 -9.98 -3.89
CA ALA A 90 2.52 -8.68 -4.30
C ALA A 90 2.00 -8.71 -5.75
N GLU A 91 2.68 -9.40 -6.66
CA GLU A 91 2.24 -9.62 -8.03
C GLU A 91 0.89 -10.33 -8.08
N GLU A 92 0.79 -11.51 -7.46
CA GLU A 92 -0.45 -12.27 -7.44
C GLU A 92 -1.57 -11.53 -6.72
N SER A 93 -1.28 -10.88 -5.57
CA SER A 93 -2.27 -10.12 -4.81
C SER A 93 -2.82 -8.92 -5.60
N ALA A 94 -1.94 -8.15 -6.27
CA ALA A 94 -2.35 -7.02 -7.09
C ALA A 94 -3.21 -7.49 -8.29
N TYR A 95 -2.78 -8.53 -8.99
CA TYR A 95 -3.54 -9.11 -10.10
C TYR A 95 -4.94 -9.60 -9.65
N PHE A 96 -5.01 -10.38 -8.56
CA PHE A 96 -6.29 -10.89 -8.07
C PHE A 96 -7.19 -9.78 -7.52
N ALA A 97 -6.64 -8.78 -6.85
CA ALA A 97 -7.42 -7.63 -6.40
C ALA A 97 -8.06 -6.90 -7.59
N ILE A 98 -7.29 -6.62 -8.64
CA ILE A 98 -7.80 -5.96 -9.86
C ILE A 98 -8.88 -6.82 -10.53
N LYS A 99 -8.65 -8.11 -10.66
CA LYS A 99 -9.61 -9.06 -11.22
C LYS A 99 -10.93 -9.10 -10.44
N ASN A 100 -10.87 -8.87 -9.13
CA ASN A 100 -12.04 -8.81 -8.25
C ASN A 100 -12.59 -7.38 -8.04
N GLY A 101 -12.19 -6.42 -8.87
CA GLY A 101 -12.80 -5.09 -8.94
C GLY A 101 -12.09 -3.99 -8.15
N TYR A 102 -10.98 -4.27 -7.47
CA TYR A 102 -10.13 -3.22 -6.90
C TYR A 102 -9.52 -2.35 -8.00
N ARG A 103 -9.38 -1.06 -7.73
CA ARG A 103 -8.79 -0.11 -8.67
C ARG A 103 -7.70 0.74 -8.06
N LEU A 104 -7.35 0.55 -6.76
CA LEU A 104 -6.23 1.18 -6.09
C LEU A 104 -5.31 0.12 -5.51
N ILE A 105 -4.00 0.24 -5.81
CA ILE A 105 -2.93 -0.56 -5.22
C ILE A 105 -1.95 0.39 -4.55
N ASP A 106 -1.71 0.19 -3.26
CA ASP A 106 -0.77 0.97 -2.46
C ASP A 106 0.49 0.16 -2.18
N THR A 107 1.61 0.70 -2.62
CA THR A 107 2.95 0.17 -2.33
C THR A 107 3.86 1.29 -1.83
N ALA A 108 5.12 0.98 -1.65
CA ALA A 108 6.18 1.93 -1.35
C ALA A 108 7.54 1.38 -1.78
N ARG A 109 8.47 2.28 -2.09
CA ARG A 109 9.86 1.92 -2.35
C ARG A 109 10.47 1.08 -1.23
N TYR A 110 10.17 1.44 0.02
CA TYR A 110 10.64 0.73 1.22
C TYR A 110 10.12 -0.71 1.33
N TYR A 111 8.96 -1.03 0.75
CA TYR A 111 8.40 -2.38 0.81
C TYR A 111 9.19 -3.38 -0.04
N GLY A 112 10.00 -2.88 -0.99
CA GLY A 112 10.83 -3.71 -1.86
C GLY A 112 10.04 -4.51 -2.90
N ASN A 113 8.75 -4.26 -3.05
CA ASN A 113 7.84 -5.06 -3.88
C ASN A 113 7.19 -4.31 -5.05
N GLU A 114 7.69 -3.11 -5.38
CA GLU A 114 7.20 -2.32 -6.52
C GLU A 114 7.26 -3.09 -7.85
N ILE A 115 8.28 -3.93 -8.04
CA ILE A 115 8.42 -4.78 -9.25
C ILE A 115 7.26 -5.77 -9.34
N GLY A 116 6.93 -6.43 -8.22
CA GLY A 116 5.81 -7.38 -8.15
C GLY A 116 4.48 -6.69 -8.42
N VAL A 117 4.23 -5.55 -7.76
CA VAL A 117 3.02 -4.74 -8.00
C VAL A 117 2.93 -4.35 -9.49
N GLY A 118 4.01 -3.85 -10.07
CA GLY A 118 4.05 -3.49 -11.49
C GLY A 118 3.74 -4.66 -12.41
N ARG A 119 4.27 -5.86 -12.13
CA ARG A 119 3.97 -7.08 -12.90
C ARG A 119 2.50 -7.47 -12.80
N GLY A 120 1.93 -7.47 -11.57
CA GLY A 120 0.53 -7.80 -11.35
C GLY A 120 -0.44 -6.85 -12.07
N VAL A 121 -0.15 -5.54 -12.05
CA VAL A 121 -0.93 -4.53 -12.77
C VAL A 121 -0.82 -4.73 -14.28
N ARG A 122 0.41 -4.88 -14.83
CA ARG A 122 0.60 -5.12 -16.27
C ARG A 122 -0.11 -6.38 -16.74
N ARG A 123 -0.02 -7.47 -15.99
CA ARG A 123 -0.73 -8.73 -16.32
C ARG A 123 -2.23 -8.50 -16.44
N ALA A 124 -2.84 -7.74 -15.54
CA ALA A 124 -4.26 -7.42 -15.62
C ALA A 124 -4.60 -6.55 -16.85
N ILE A 125 -3.70 -5.64 -17.24
CA ILE A 125 -3.85 -4.83 -18.46
C ILE A 125 -3.71 -5.70 -19.72
N ASP A 126 -2.68 -6.54 -19.79
CA ASP A 126 -2.39 -7.41 -20.93
C ASP A 126 -3.50 -8.44 -21.16
N GLU A 127 -4.16 -8.90 -20.10
CA GLU A 127 -5.35 -9.77 -20.16
C GLU A 127 -6.65 -9.01 -20.50
N GLY A 128 -6.60 -7.67 -20.64
CA GLY A 128 -7.76 -6.85 -20.98
C GLY A 128 -8.79 -6.71 -19.87
N ILE A 129 -8.40 -6.98 -18.60
CA ILE A 129 -9.29 -6.83 -17.44
C ILE A 129 -9.54 -5.35 -17.14
N VAL A 130 -8.50 -4.52 -17.32
CA VAL A 130 -8.52 -3.07 -17.11
C VAL A 130 -7.56 -2.38 -18.08
N SER A 131 -7.77 -1.07 -18.32
CA SER A 131 -6.74 -0.20 -18.90
C SER A 131 -5.85 0.40 -17.81
N ARG A 132 -4.70 0.98 -18.19
CA ARG A 132 -3.81 1.67 -17.24
C ARG A 132 -4.50 2.82 -16.54
N GLU A 133 -5.36 3.53 -17.23
CA GLU A 133 -6.10 4.70 -16.74
C GLU A 133 -7.13 4.35 -15.68
N GLU A 134 -7.60 3.10 -15.67
CA GLU A 134 -8.56 2.61 -14.67
C GLU A 134 -7.91 2.17 -13.36
N ILE A 135 -6.57 2.09 -13.30
CA ILE A 135 -5.83 1.68 -12.09
C ILE A 135 -5.12 2.88 -11.49
N PHE A 136 -5.30 3.06 -10.19
CA PHE A 136 -4.64 4.06 -9.36
C PHE A 136 -3.52 3.37 -8.55
N VAL A 137 -2.27 3.75 -8.77
CA VAL A 137 -1.12 3.18 -8.06
C VAL A 137 -0.47 4.25 -7.20
N THR A 138 -0.35 3.96 -5.90
CA THR A 138 0.37 4.79 -4.94
C THR A 138 1.74 4.18 -4.65
N SER A 139 2.80 5.00 -4.63
CA SER A 139 4.10 4.65 -4.06
C SER A 139 4.61 5.76 -3.12
N LYS A 140 5.72 5.52 -2.42
CA LYS A 140 6.21 6.40 -1.36
C LYS A 140 7.73 6.42 -1.32
N ILE A 141 8.33 7.57 -0.95
CA ILE A 141 9.77 7.76 -0.75
C ILE A 141 10.09 7.77 0.74
N MET A 142 11.08 7.00 1.18
CA MET A 142 11.54 6.88 2.57
C MET A 142 12.69 7.83 2.90
N PRO A 143 12.90 8.18 4.19
CA PRO A 143 14.03 9.01 4.62
C PRO A 143 15.40 8.57 4.12
N GLY A 144 15.62 7.28 3.91
CA GLY A 144 16.88 6.76 3.34
C GLY A 144 17.19 7.24 1.92
N ASP A 145 16.17 7.68 1.19
CA ASP A 145 16.28 8.18 -0.19
C ASP A 145 16.23 9.73 -0.28
N TYR A 146 16.06 10.45 0.84
CA TYR A 146 15.85 11.91 0.84
C TYR A 146 17.05 12.73 0.34
N GLN A 147 18.24 12.13 0.27
CA GLN A 147 19.43 12.78 -0.29
C GLN A 147 19.45 12.75 -1.83
N ARG A 148 18.61 11.93 -2.47
CA ARG A 148 18.53 11.78 -3.92
C ARG A 148 17.08 11.57 -4.39
N PRO A 149 16.17 12.49 -4.09
CA PRO A 149 14.74 12.26 -4.26
C PRO A 149 14.32 12.09 -5.72
N ASP A 150 14.91 12.86 -6.66
CA ASP A 150 14.61 12.72 -8.08
C ASP A 150 14.99 11.33 -8.61
N ALA A 151 16.18 10.82 -8.22
CA ALA A 151 16.61 9.47 -8.60
C ALA A 151 15.71 8.41 -7.96
N ALA A 152 15.22 8.61 -6.73
CA ALA A 152 14.29 7.70 -6.08
C ALA A 152 12.94 7.63 -6.81
N ILE A 153 12.45 8.76 -7.35
CA ILE A 153 11.26 8.80 -8.20
C ILE A 153 11.50 7.97 -9.47
N ASP A 154 12.64 8.19 -10.16
CA ASP A 154 12.97 7.48 -11.40
C ASP A 154 13.14 5.97 -11.16
N ASP A 155 13.76 5.57 -10.06
CA ASP A 155 13.88 4.17 -9.65
C ASP A 155 12.49 3.53 -9.41
N SER A 156 11.56 4.23 -8.75
CA SER A 156 10.19 3.73 -8.52
C SER A 156 9.42 3.61 -9.83
N MET A 157 9.54 4.61 -10.72
CA MET A 157 8.98 4.56 -12.07
C MET A 157 9.47 3.33 -12.85
N ALA A 158 10.78 3.08 -12.81
CA ALA A 158 11.38 1.94 -13.51
C ALA A 158 10.93 0.59 -12.92
N ARG A 159 10.85 0.48 -11.59
CA ARG A 159 10.40 -0.74 -10.90
C ARG A 159 8.94 -1.06 -11.18
N LEU A 160 8.06 -0.09 -11.08
CA LEU A 160 6.64 -0.24 -11.40
C LEU A 160 6.43 -0.51 -12.90
N GLY A 161 7.13 0.20 -13.77
CA GLY A 161 7.06 0.04 -15.22
C GLY A 161 5.66 0.31 -15.79
N LEU A 162 4.96 1.33 -15.26
CA LEU A 162 3.56 1.64 -15.56
C LEU A 162 3.36 2.97 -16.30
N GLY A 163 4.45 3.61 -16.74
CA GLY A 163 4.43 4.86 -17.48
C GLY A 163 4.31 6.11 -16.60
N TYR A 164 3.54 6.08 -15.55
CA TYR A 164 3.38 7.13 -14.54
C TYR A 164 2.93 6.54 -13.20
N ILE A 165 3.06 7.33 -12.11
CA ILE A 165 2.55 7.01 -10.77
C ILE A 165 1.36 7.92 -10.49
N ASP A 166 0.23 7.37 -10.03
CA ASP A 166 -0.97 8.16 -9.79
C ASP A 166 -0.84 9.02 -8.53
N LEU A 167 -0.23 8.48 -7.47
CA LEU A 167 0.05 9.21 -6.24
C LEU A 167 1.42 8.85 -5.69
N MET A 168 2.27 9.88 -5.47
CA MET A 168 3.56 9.69 -4.82
C MET A 168 3.58 10.45 -3.50
N LEU A 169 3.94 9.75 -2.43
CA LEU A 169 3.94 10.30 -1.07
C LEU A 169 5.35 10.42 -0.49
N ILE A 170 5.59 11.43 0.32
CA ILE A 170 6.61 11.35 1.35
C ILE A 170 6.14 10.30 2.37
N HIS A 171 6.94 9.25 2.59
CA HIS A 171 6.50 8.10 3.40
C HIS A 171 6.35 8.45 4.89
N GLN A 172 7.19 9.34 5.40
CA GLN A 172 7.13 9.86 6.77
C GLN A 172 7.95 11.15 6.90
N PRO A 173 7.70 11.98 7.92
CA PRO A 173 8.52 13.16 8.18
C PRO A 173 9.99 12.77 8.44
N GLY A 174 10.90 13.64 8.02
CA GLY A 174 12.32 13.42 8.23
C GLY A 174 13.17 14.59 7.75
N ARG A 175 14.45 14.59 8.13
CA ARG A 175 15.36 15.64 7.69
C ARG A 175 15.50 15.64 6.17
N GLY A 176 15.11 16.74 5.53
CA GLY A 176 15.19 16.89 4.07
C GLY A 176 13.89 16.54 3.33
N ASP A 177 12.79 16.24 4.05
CA ASP A 177 11.49 15.96 3.45
C ASP A 177 10.92 17.14 2.65
N GLU A 178 11.27 18.38 3.00
CA GLU A 178 10.92 19.57 2.22
C GLU A 178 11.53 19.54 0.80
N GLU A 179 12.80 19.13 0.68
CA GLU A 179 13.42 18.96 -0.64
C GLU A 179 12.84 17.79 -1.42
N VAL A 180 12.46 16.70 -0.70
CA VAL A 180 11.70 15.61 -1.32
C VAL A 180 10.37 16.11 -1.88
N TYR A 181 9.65 16.96 -1.13
CA TYR A 181 8.39 17.52 -1.59
C TYR A 181 8.56 18.31 -2.90
N LYS A 182 9.59 19.15 -2.96
CA LYS A 182 9.94 19.89 -4.20
C LYS A 182 10.31 18.95 -5.35
N ALA A 183 10.96 17.81 -5.06
CA ALA A 183 11.23 16.81 -6.10
C ALA A 183 9.93 16.14 -6.59
N LEU A 184 8.96 15.87 -5.70
CA LEU A 184 7.64 15.39 -6.11
C LEU A 184 6.95 16.40 -7.03
N GLU A 185 7.00 17.70 -6.72
CA GLU A 185 6.45 18.77 -7.57
C GLU A 185 7.12 18.79 -8.96
N ARG A 186 8.46 18.62 -9.01
CA ARG A 186 9.18 18.45 -10.29
C ARG A 186 8.69 17.22 -11.05
N GLY A 187 8.45 16.13 -10.35
CA GLY A 187 7.87 14.90 -10.91
C GLY A 187 6.50 15.12 -11.53
N VAL A 188 5.64 15.92 -10.89
CA VAL A 188 4.33 16.31 -11.45
C VAL A 188 4.50 17.13 -12.73
N ARG A 189 5.35 18.16 -12.71
CA ARG A 189 5.61 19.01 -13.90
C ARG A 189 6.22 18.23 -15.06
N ALA A 190 6.98 17.18 -14.74
CA ALA A 190 7.57 16.27 -15.74
C ALA A 190 6.59 15.20 -16.24
N GLY A 191 5.36 15.13 -15.74
CA GLY A 191 4.37 14.12 -16.11
C GLY A 191 4.65 12.70 -15.58
N LYS A 192 5.62 12.55 -14.66
CA LYS A 192 5.96 11.27 -14.02
C LYS A 192 4.95 10.89 -12.94
N ILE A 193 4.34 11.89 -12.30
CA ILE A 193 3.45 11.75 -11.14
C ILE A 193 2.17 12.56 -11.43
N ARG A 194 1.01 12.02 -11.11
CA ARG A 194 -0.28 12.71 -11.27
C ARG A 194 -0.69 13.51 -10.03
N SER A 195 -0.49 12.93 -8.84
CA SER A 195 -0.83 13.57 -7.56
C SER A 195 0.28 13.35 -6.55
N ILE A 196 0.45 14.27 -5.62
CA ILE A 196 1.46 14.20 -4.56
C ILE A 196 0.83 14.40 -3.20
N GLY A 197 1.49 13.89 -2.17
CA GLY A 197 1.01 14.01 -0.79
C GLY A 197 2.06 13.58 0.23
N ILE A 198 1.60 13.40 1.44
CA ILE A 198 2.43 13.05 2.59
C ILE A 198 1.82 11.88 3.37
N SER A 199 2.65 11.15 4.11
CA SER A 199 2.21 10.02 4.92
C SER A 199 2.90 10.04 6.28
N ASN A 200 2.22 9.56 7.31
CA ASN A 200 2.70 9.55 8.69
C ASN A 200 2.97 10.95 9.28
N TYR A 201 2.30 11.96 8.79
CA TYR A 201 2.29 13.30 9.37
C TYR A 201 1.10 13.42 10.31
N TYR A 202 1.36 13.34 11.63
CA TYR A 202 0.32 13.20 12.64
C TYR A 202 -0.04 14.48 13.36
N THR A 203 0.62 15.60 13.03
CA THR A 203 0.34 16.91 13.61
C THR A 203 0.04 17.95 12.54
N SER A 204 -0.76 18.97 12.90
CA SER A 204 -1.00 20.13 12.04
C SER A 204 0.29 20.88 11.71
N ASP A 205 1.21 21.01 12.65
CA ASP A 205 2.48 21.72 12.47
C ASP A 205 3.35 21.07 11.41
N ASP A 206 3.42 19.73 11.40
CA ASP A 206 4.15 18.98 10.38
C ASP A 206 3.54 19.16 8.99
N PHE A 207 2.21 19.12 8.89
CA PHE A 207 1.48 19.37 7.66
C PHE A 207 1.72 20.80 7.17
N GLU A 208 1.57 21.79 8.04
CA GLU A 208 1.76 23.21 7.69
C GLU A 208 3.20 23.51 7.27
N ARG A 209 4.18 22.82 7.84
CA ARG A 209 5.59 22.96 7.46
C ARG A 209 5.79 22.63 5.98
N ILE A 210 5.16 21.57 5.50
CA ILE A 210 5.18 21.22 4.07
C ILE A 210 4.36 22.23 3.26
N CYS A 211 3.17 22.61 3.72
CA CYS A 211 2.33 23.57 3.00
C CYS A 211 3.00 24.94 2.81
N ARG A 212 3.84 25.39 3.76
CA ARG A 212 4.55 26.66 3.64
C ARG A 212 5.56 26.72 2.47
N ILE A 213 6.08 25.57 2.05
CA ILE A 213 7.05 25.51 0.95
C ILE A 213 6.46 24.95 -0.35
N ALA A 214 5.24 24.45 -0.28
CA ALA A 214 4.55 23.80 -1.38
C ALA A 214 4.05 24.83 -2.41
N GLU A 215 4.34 24.61 -3.68
CA GLU A 215 3.68 25.28 -4.81
C GLU A 215 2.46 24.48 -5.27
N ILE A 216 2.48 23.16 -5.06
CA ILE A 216 1.35 22.24 -5.29
C ILE A 216 0.93 21.70 -3.93
N VAL A 217 -0.28 22.06 -3.48
CA VAL A 217 -0.80 21.60 -2.18
C VAL A 217 -0.89 20.06 -2.18
N PRO A 218 -0.52 19.38 -1.07
CA PRO A 218 -0.72 17.92 -0.97
C PRO A 218 -2.17 17.55 -1.33
N ALA A 219 -2.34 16.49 -2.10
CA ALA A 219 -3.67 15.98 -2.44
C ALA A 219 -4.19 14.97 -1.40
N VAL A 220 -3.28 14.28 -0.72
CA VAL A 220 -3.58 13.20 0.22
C VAL A 220 -2.68 13.30 1.44
N VAL A 221 -3.25 13.06 2.61
CA VAL A 221 -2.52 12.78 3.86
C VAL A 221 -2.85 11.35 4.29
N GLN A 222 -1.92 10.42 4.08
CA GLN A 222 -2.10 9.01 4.42
C GLN A 222 -1.54 8.71 5.79
N ASN A 223 -2.40 8.48 6.76
CA ASN A 223 -2.03 8.13 8.14
C ASN A 223 -2.72 6.85 8.59
N GLU A 224 -2.16 6.19 9.61
CA GLU A 224 -2.85 5.12 10.31
C GLU A 224 -4.18 5.65 10.86
N ASN A 225 -5.28 4.94 10.53
CA ASN A 225 -6.62 5.29 11.00
C ASN A 225 -7.47 4.03 11.07
N HIS A 226 -7.93 3.67 12.25
CA HIS A 226 -8.82 2.54 12.50
C HIS A 226 -9.63 2.78 13.78
N ILE A 227 -10.54 1.85 14.13
CA ILE A 227 -11.49 2.02 15.25
C ILE A 227 -10.84 2.34 16.60
N PHE A 228 -9.58 1.94 16.82
CA PHE A 228 -8.83 2.21 18.06
C PHE A 228 -7.87 3.40 17.96
N TYR A 229 -7.65 3.94 16.76
CA TYR A 229 -6.76 5.07 16.52
C TYR A 229 -7.31 5.96 15.40
N GLN A 230 -7.90 7.09 15.74
CA GLN A 230 -8.68 7.88 14.79
C GLN A 230 -8.11 9.29 14.53
N ASN A 231 -7.27 9.83 15.39
CA ASN A 231 -6.72 11.20 15.28
C ASN A 231 -7.73 12.26 14.74
N LYS A 232 -8.89 12.36 15.41
CA LYS A 232 -10.04 13.17 14.95
C LYS A 232 -9.70 14.65 14.79
N GLU A 233 -8.88 15.20 15.68
CA GLU A 233 -8.47 16.61 15.65
C GLU A 233 -7.73 16.94 14.36
N LEU A 234 -6.77 16.10 13.96
CA LEU A 234 -6.06 16.28 12.70
C LEU A 234 -6.99 16.11 11.50
N GLN A 235 -7.88 15.12 11.51
CA GLN A 235 -8.84 14.93 10.42
C GLN A 235 -9.74 16.15 10.23
N GLU A 236 -10.25 16.74 11.32
CA GLU A 236 -11.07 17.96 11.26
C GLU A 236 -10.26 19.14 10.73
N TYR A 237 -9.01 19.26 11.18
CA TYR A 237 -8.11 20.29 10.69
C TYR A 237 -7.83 20.13 9.17
N LEU A 238 -7.54 18.93 8.69
CA LEU A 238 -7.22 18.67 7.28
C LEU A 238 -8.42 18.89 6.34
N ARG A 239 -9.66 18.66 6.81
CA ARG A 239 -10.87 18.92 6.01
C ARG A 239 -10.96 20.36 5.52
N GLN A 240 -10.41 21.34 6.25
CA GLN A 240 -10.40 22.75 5.87
C GLN A 240 -9.61 23.01 4.58
N TYR A 241 -8.69 22.12 4.24
CA TYR A 241 -7.85 22.19 3.03
C TYR A 241 -8.42 21.37 1.86
N GLY A 242 -9.57 20.72 2.02
CA GLY A 242 -10.15 19.86 0.98
C GLY A 242 -9.33 18.62 0.67
N LEU A 243 -8.59 18.10 1.66
CA LEU A 243 -7.73 16.94 1.53
C LEU A 243 -8.48 15.63 1.78
N VAL A 244 -7.91 14.56 1.26
CA VAL A 244 -8.34 13.18 1.45
C VAL A 244 -7.33 12.41 2.31
#